data_bf7a225b9ad7504ebdabe5854fa64509
#
_entry.id   bf7a225b9ad7504ebdabe5854fa64509
#
_cell.length_a   1.000
_cell.length_b   1.000
_cell.length_c   1.000
_cell.angle_alpha   90.00
_cell.angle_beta   90.00
_cell.angle_gamma   90.00
#
_symmetry.space_group_name_H-M   'P 1'
#
loop_
_entity.id
_entity.type
_entity.pdbx_description
1 polymer ?
#
loop_
_entity_poly.entity_id
_entity_poly.type
_entity_poly.pdbx_seq_one_letter_code
_entity_poly.pdbx_strand_id
1 'polypeptide(L)'
;LSDVDAATPQAEPPAPAPGEAPPRRKRGMRRRPDLSVLEERIGHRFADRDLLVRALTHVSATNGRGSYQRLEFLGDRVLGLAVADGLYNALPGADEGDLSRRLSSLVRRESCAMVANAWEVGPHLNLGGGEVHGGGRRNSAILADVCEAILGAVFLDAGYGAAKAVIDRAFEADRQTEGTRSRDPKSALQEWAQAQGWPTPAYVVVERAGPDHAPQFRIEARVSGVAPGIGIGGSKRLAEQTAARALLEREGLWTGDEPGEQAE
;
A
#
# COMPACT_ATOMS: atom_id res chain seq x y z
N LEU A 1 -90.99 30.91 -21.67
CA LEU A 1 -90.62 29.62 -21.03
C LEU A 1 -89.29 29.16 -21.55
N SER A 2 -88.24 29.46 -20.87
CA SER A 2 -86.98 28.69 -20.87
C SER A 2 -86.03 29.35 -19.89
N ASP A 3 -85.85 28.69 -18.79
CA ASP A 3 -84.85 29.02 -17.78
C ASP A 3 -83.44 28.84 -18.36
N VAL A 4 -82.59 29.84 -18.22
CA VAL A 4 -81.17 29.74 -18.47
C VAL A 4 -80.46 29.76 -17.13
N ASP A 5 -79.99 28.58 -16.78
CA ASP A 5 -79.25 28.31 -15.58
C ASP A 5 -77.86 29.04 -15.66
N ALA A 6 -77.67 29.96 -14.72
CA ALA A 6 -76.42 30.75 -14.63
C ALA A 6 -75.39 29.99 -13.81
N ALA A 7 -74.41 29.42 -14.47
CA ALA A 7 -73.24 28.78 -13.82
C ALA A 7 -72.39 29.84 -13.11
N THR A 8 -72.30 29.73 -11.81
CA THR A 8 -71.40 30.51 -10.95
C THR A 8 -69.91 30.12 -11.22
N PRO A 9 -69.01 31.04 -11.49
CA PRO A 9 -67.60 30.70 -11.64
C PRO A 9 -67.01 30.31 -10.29
N GLN A 10 -66.37 29.12 -10.23
CA GLN A 10 -65.63 28.65 -9.09
C GLN A 10 -64.32 29.47 -9.03
N ALA A 11 -64.03 30.06 -7.88
CA ALA A 11 -62.81 30.80 -7.63
C ALA A 11 -61.60 29.83 -7.57
N GLU A 12 -60.57 30.12 -8.33
CA GLU A 12 -59.28 29.41 -8.26
C GLU A 12 -58.67 29.58 -6.85
N PRO A 13 -58.04 28.51 -6.32
CA PRO A 13 -57.34 28.60 -5.02
C PRO A 13 -56.11 29.54 -5.13
N PRO A 14 -55.81 30.30 -4.08
CA PRO A 14 -54.71 31.25 -4.11
C PRO A 14 -53.36 30.51 -4.29
N ALA A 15 -52.48 31.12 -5.09
CA ALA A 15 -51.09 30.65 -5.29
C ALA A 15 -50.35 30.61 -3.95
N PRO A 16 -49.48 29.59 -3.73
CA PRO A 16 -48.73 29.49 -2.50
C PRO A 16 -47.70 30.66 -2.36
N ALA A 17 -47.57 31.19 -1.16
CA ALA A 17 -46.69 32.29 -0.84
C ALA A 17 -45.19 31.95 -1.16
N PRO A 18 -44.38 32.91 -1.67
CA PRO A 18 -42.99 32.66 -1.96
C PRO A 18 -42.21 32.62 -0.66
N GLY A 19 -41.68 31.44 -0.25
CA GLY A 19 -40.77 31.37 0.88
C GLY A 19 -40.60 30.05 1.62
N GLU A 20 -41.42 29.04 1.40
CA GLU A 20 -41.17 27.74 2.03
C GLU A 20 -40.39 26.79 1.10
N ALA A 21 -39.06 26.71 1.30
CA ALA A 21 -38.26 25.66 0.71
C ALA A 21 -38.72 24.29 1.28
N PRO A 22 -38.89 23.25 0.43
CA PRO A 22 -39.32 21.95 0.92
C PRO A 22 -38.31 21.43 1.95
N PRO A 23 -38.78 20.74 3.01
CA PRO A 23 -37.90 20.25 4.07
C PRO A 23 -36.84 19.36 3.44
N ARG A 24 -35.58 19.74 3.62
CA ARG A 24 -34.41 18.93 3.18
C ARG A 24 -34.60 17.55 3.78
N ARG A 25 -34.90 16.54 2.93
CA ARG A 25 -34.90 15.13 3.32
C ARG A 25 -33.60 14.86 4.05
N LYS A 26 -33.67 14.59 5.35
CA LYS A 26 -32.54 14.11 6.15
C LYS A 26 -32.00 12.88 5.42
N ARG A 27 -30.85 13.03 4.75
CA ARG A 27 -30.11 11.92 4.13
C ARG A 27 -29.95 10.87 5.22
N GLY A 28 -30.58 9.70 5.04
CA GLY A 28 -30.53 8.63 6.01
C GLY A 28 -29.09 8.43 6.44
N MET A 29 -28.86 8.58 7.73
CA MET A 29 -27.54 8.39 8.36
C MET A 29 -27.18 6.93 8.12
N ARG A 30 -26.36 6.65 7.10
CA ARG A 30 -25.77 5.32 6.93
C ARG A 30 -25.12 5.00 8.27
N ARG A 31 -25.58 3.95 8.93
CA ARG A 31 -24.95 3.44 10.14
C ARG A 31 -23.46 3.35 9.87
N ARG A 32 -22.65 4.07 10.63
CA ARG A 32 -21.20 3.92 10.55
C ARG A 32 -20.89 2.45 10.82
N PRO A 33 -19.99 1.81 10.05
CA PRO A 33 -19.56 0.45 10.33
C PRO A 33 -19.10 0.36 11.79
N ASP A 34 -19.36 -0.76 12.43
CA ASP A 34 -18.92 -0.97 13.80
C ASP A 34 -17.38 -0.99 13.85
N LEU A 35 -16.79 -0.04 14.56
CA LEU A 35 -15.34 0.05 14.70
C LEU A 35 -14.76 -1.09 15.53
N SER A 36 -15.56 -1.79 16.32
CA SER A 36 -15.09 -2.93 17.12
C SER A 36 -14.52 -4.05 16.26
N VAL A 37 -15.12 -4.31 15.10
CA VAL A 37 -14.59 -5.29 14.13
C VAL A 37 -13.24 -4.84 13.57
N LEU A 38 -13.07 -3.55 13.30
CA LEU A 38 -11.80 -3.02 12.84
C LEU A 38 -10.74 -3.06 13.95
N GLU A 39 -11.10 -2.72 15.20
CA GLU A 39 -10.22 -2.84 16.36
C GLU A 39 -9.71 -4.28 16.57
N GLU A 40 -10.57 -5.29 16.35
CA GLU A 40 -10.18 -6.70 16.42
C GLU A 40 -9.15 -7.08 15.34
N ARG A 41 -9.35 -6.60 14.11
CA ARG A 41 -8.41 -6.84 12.99
C ARG A 41 -7.08 -6.14 13.19
N ILE A 42 -7.10 -4.88 13.64
CA ILE A 42 -5.89 -4.15 14.03
C ILE A 42 -5.22 -4.86 15.22
N GLY A 43 -6.03 -5.47 16.11
CA GLY A 43 -5.61 -6.08 17.37
C GLY A 43 -5.25 -5.07 18.44
N HIS A 44 -5.91 -3.92 18.40
CA HIS A 44 -5.82 -2.90 19.42
C HIS A 44 -7.21 -2.33 19.70
N ARG A 45 -7.60 -2.28 20.98
CA ARG A 45 -8.80 -1.61 21.45
C ARG A 45 -8.44 -0.21 21.92
N PHE A 46 -9.02 0.79 21.27
CA PHE A 46 -8.75 2.18 21.59
C PHE A 46 -9.46 2.61 22.87
N ALA A 47 -8.70 3.16 23.81
CA ALA A 47 -9.24 3.89 24.96
C ALA A 47 -9.87 5.22 24.50
N ASP A 48 -9.18 5.94 23.61
CA ASP A 48 -9.72 7.11 22.89
C ASP A 48 -10.10 6.73 21.44
N ARG A 49 -11.38 6.40 21.25
CA ARG A 49 -11.91 6.07 19.91
C ARG A 49 -11.89 7.23 18.91
N ASP A 50 -11.79 8.47 19.36
CA ASP A 50 -11.69 9.61 18.46
C ASP A 50 -10.36 9.62 17.72
N LEU A 51 -9.30 9.01 18.27
CA LEU A 51 -8.05 8.78 17.53
C LEU A 51 -8.27 7.89 16.32
N LEU A 52 -8.96 6.76 16.47
CA LEU A 52 -9.28 5.86 15.35
C LEU A 52 -10.20 6.54 14.33
N VAL A 53 -11.24 7.25 14.78
CA VAL A 53 -12.13 8.01 13.89
C VAL A 53 -11.33 9.03 13.07
N ARG A 54 -10.39 9.73 13.69
CA ARG A 54 -9.51 10.70 13.02
C ARG A 54 -8.58 10.01 12.02
N ALA A 55 -7.98 8.87 12.38
CA ALA A 55 -7.13 8.09 11.49
C ALA A 55 -7.87 7.60 10.24
N LEU A 56 -9.18 7.40 10.33
CA LEU A 56 -10.05 6.99 9.22
C LEU A 56 -10.63 8.17 8.41
N THR A 57 -10.32 9.41 8.77
CA THR A 57 -10.94 10.61 8.18
C THR A 57 -9.99 11.29 7.20
N HIS A 58 -10.29 11.17 5.90
CA HIS A 58 -9.56 11.81 4.80
C HIS A 58 -9.82 13.33 4.76
N VAL A 59 -8.85 14.09 4.28
CA VAL A 59 -8.93 15.55 4.14
C VAL A 59 -10.15 16.02 3.34
N SER A 60 -10.59 15.26 2.34
CA SER A 60 -11.78 15.55 1.52
C SER A 60 -13.10 15.50 2.30
N ALA A 61 -13.14 14.84 3.45
CA ALA A 61 -14.32 14.76 4.32
C ALA A 61 -14.38 15.90 5.33
N THR A 62 -13.33 16.70 5.44
CA THR A 62 -13.19 17.79 6.39
C THR A 62 -12.74 19.06 5.66
N ASN A 63 -12.95 20.22 6.27
CA ASN A 63 -12.42 21.48 5.75
C ASN A 63 -10.94 21.69 6.17
N GLY A 64 -10.12 20.61 6.08
CA GLY A 64 -8.69 20.63 6.41
C GLY A 64 -8.37 20.51 7.91
N ARG A 65 -9.37 20.38 8.78
CA ARG A 65 -9.15 20.19 10.24
C ARG A 65 -9.64 18.82 10.68
N GLY A 66 -8.81 18.10 11.46
CA GLY A 66 -9.19 16.82 12.04
C GLY A 66 -9.08 15.62 11.05
N SER A 67 -8.33 15.76 9.95
CA SER A 67 -7.99 14.66 9.06
C SER A 67 -6.86 13.80 9.62
N TYR A 68 -6.60 12.68 8.97
CA TYR A 68 -5.57 11.72 9.35
C TYR A 68 -4.13 12.23 9.18
N GLN A 69 -3.88 13.26 8.38
CA GLN A 69 -2.53 13.67 7.95
C GLN A 69 -1.49 13.82 9.07
N ARG A 70 -1.89 14.37 10.22
CA ARG A 70 -0.96 14.49 11.36
C ARG A 70 -0.67 13.15 12.03
N LEU A 71 -1.62 12.22 12.01
CA LEU A 71 -1.44 10.87 12.53
C LEU A 71 -0.59 10.04 11.56
N GLU A 72 -0.79 10.18 10.26
CA GLU A 72 0.04 9.62 9.19
C GLU A 72 1.51 10.05 9.37
N PHE A 73 1.77 11.37 9.46
CA PHE A 73 3.12 11.89 9.70
C PHE A 73 3.80 11.23 10.93
N LEU A 74 3.06 11.08 12.03
CA LEU A 74 3.58 10.43 13.24
C LEU A 74 3.75 8.93 13.05
N GLY A 75 2.76 8.27 12.44
CA GLY A 75 2.72 6.84 12.24
C GLY A 75 3.83 6.32 11.33
N ASP A 76 4.16 7.04 10.26
CA ASP A 76 5.30 6.75 9.40
C ASP A 76 6.62 6.66 10.22
N ARG A 77 6.85 7.59 11.15
CA ARG A 77 8.03 7.58 12.02
C ARG A 77 8.00 6.42 13.03
N VAL A 78 6.83 6.11 13.57
CA VAL A 78 6.63 5.00 14.50
C VAL A 78 6.84 3.67 13.77
N LEU A 79 6.32 3.51 12.56
CA LEU A 79 6.52 2.35 11.70
C LEU A 79 8.00 2.15 11.40
N GLY A 80 8.68 3.19 10.92
CA GLY A 80 10.11 3.15 10.62
C GLY A 80 10.95 2.71 11.81
N LEU A 81 10.68 3.30 13.00
CA LEU A 81 11.40 2.94 14.24
C LEU A 81 11.13 1.48 14.66
N ALA A 82 9.87 1.04 14.63
CA ALA A 82 9.51 -0.31 15.08
C ALA A 82 10.09 -1.40 14.15
N VAL A 83 10.09 -1.15 12.82
CA VAL A 83 10.69 -2.07 11.85
C VAL A 83 12.22 -2.06 11.98
N ALA A 84 12.85 -0.89 12.14
CA ALA A 84 14.30 -0.80 12.36
C ALA A 84 14.75 -1.54 13.62
N ASP A 85 14.05 -1.34 14.74
CA ASP A 85 14.28 -2.08 15.99
C ASP A 85 14.14 -3.60 15.79
N GLY A 86 13.09 -4.04 15.09
CA GLY A 86 12.90 -5.45 14.77
C GLY A 86 14.03 -6.03 13.92
N LEU A 87 14.45 -5.32 12.87
CA LEU A 87 15.54 -5.76 11.99
C LEU A 87 16.88 -5.80 12.72
N TYR A 88 17.20 -4.79 13.53
CA TYR A 88 18.43 -4.72 14.31
C TYR A 88 18.58 -5.93 15.25
N ASN A 89 17.50 -6.29 15.94
CA ASN A 89 17.50 -7.42 16.86
C ASN A 89 17.49 -8.79 16.14
N ALA A 90 16.82 -8.90 15.01
CA ALA A 90 16.70 -10.16 14.28
C ALA A 90 17.95 -10.49 13.44
N LEU A 91 18.75 -9.49 13.06
CA LEU A 91 19.87 -9.63 12.13
C LEU A 91 21.18 -9.05 12.70
N PRO A 92 21.73 -9.63 13.79
CA PRO A 92 22.90 -9.06 14.48
C PRO A 92 24.18 -9.05 13.62
N GLY A 93 24.23 -9.81 12.53
CA GLY A 93 25.37 -9.87 11.62
C GLY A 93 25.20 -9.03 10.35
N ALA A 94 24.05 -8.34 10.17
CA ALA A 94 23.82 -7.50 8.99
C ALA A 94 24.53 -6.14 9.11
N ASP A 95 25.07 -5.66 8.01
CA ASP A 95 25.60 -4.31 7.94
C ASP A 95 24.49 -3.24 7.82
N GLU A 96 24.87 -1.95 7.97
CA GLU A 96 23.94 -0.82 7.89
C GLU A 96 23.21 -0.77 6.54
N GLY A 97 23.93 -1.04 5.44
CA GLY A 97 23.36 -1.02 4.10
C GLY A 97 22.27 -2.10 3.92
N ASP A 98 22.48 -3.29 4.45
CA ASP A 98 21.50 -4.38 4.48
C ASP A 98 20.25 -3.99 5.30
N LEU A 99 20.46 -3.47 6.50
CA LEU A 99 19.39 -3.03 7.36
C LEU A 99 18.54 -1.93 6.71
N SER A 100 19.19 -0.95 6.08
CA SER A 100 18.52 0.16 5.39
C SER A 100 17.72 -0.31 4.17
N ARG A 101 18.24 -1.24 3.37
CA ARG A 101 17.52 -1.83 2.23
C ARG A 101 16.25 -2.57 2.68
N ARG A 102 16.37 -3.41 3.71
CA ARG A 102 15.24 -4.16 4.28
C ARG A 102 14.21 -3.24 4.91
N LEU A 103 14.64 -2.24 5.66
CA LEU A 103 13.75 -1.22 6.21
C LEU A 103 12.92 -0.57 5.09
N SER A 104 13.58 -0.06 4.05
CA SER A 104 12.92 0.61 2.93
C SER A 104 11.93 -0.29 2.20
N SER A 105 12.22 -1.58 2.09
CA SER A 105 11.32 -2.56 1.48
C SER A 105 10.08 -2.84 2.34
N LEU A 106 10.23 -2.94 3.64
CA LEU A 106 9.13 -3.26 4.57
C LEU A 106 8.19 -2.08 4.81
N VAL A 107 8.71 -0.84 4.87
CA VAL A 107 7.89 0.35 5.17
C VAL A 107 7.34 1.07 3.93
N ARG A 108 7.47 0.46 2.75
CA ARG A 108 7.00 1.08 1.51
C ARG A 108 5.47 1.17 1.46
N ARG A 109 4.99 2.08 0.61
CA ARG A 109 3.55 2.35 0.41
C ARG A 109 2.73 1.09 0.11
N GLU A 110 3.26 0.20 -0.71
CA GLU A 110 2.60 -1.05 -1.10
C GLU A 110 2.37 -1.96 0.11
N SER A 111 3.35 -2.10 1.00
CA SER A 111 3.23 -2.89 2.24
C SER A 111 2.17 -2.29 3.18
N CYS A 112 2.18 -0.98 3.38
CA CYS A 112 1.16 -0.30 4.18
C CYS A 112 -0.25 -0.48 3.58
N ALA A 113 -0.39 -0.39 2.25
CA ALA A 113 -1.66 -0.61 1.57
C ALA A 113 -2.15 -2.06 1.70
N MET A 114 -1.25 -3.05 1.64
CA MET A 114 -1.60 -4.46 1.87
C MET A 114 -2.11 -4.68 3.29
N VAL A 115 -1.44 -4.13 4.30
CA VAL A 115 -1.87 -4.19 5.70
C VAL A 115 -3.25 -3.55 5.88
N ALA A 116 -3.49 -2.35 5.32
CA ALA A 116 -4.79 -1.69 5.36
C ALA A 116 -5.92 -2.51 4.71
N ASN A 117 -5.60 -3.23 3.62
CA ASN A 117 -6.55 -4.15 2.98
C ASN A 117 -6.81 -5.39 3.86
N ALA A 118 -5.79 -5.96 4.50
CA ALA A 118 -5.95 -7.08 5.43
C ALA A 118 -6.80 -6.71 6.64
N TRP A 119 -6.70 -5.48 7.13
CA TRP A 119 -7.59 -4.94 8.17
C TRP A 119 -8.99 -4.57 7.64
N GLU A 120 -9.23 -4.64 6.32
CA GLU A 120 -10.46 -4.20 5.67
C GLU A 120 -10.83 -2.74 6.01
N VAL A 121 -9.88 -1.83 5.99
CA VAL A 121 -10.05 -0.42 6.34
C VAL A 121 -11.04 0.30 5.42
N GLY A 122 -11.08 -0.06 4.13
CA GLY A 122 -11.86 0.63 3.10
C GLY A 122 -13.31 0.97 3.45
N PRO A 123 -14.14 0.03 3.97
CA PRO A 123 -15.52 0.29 4.38
C PRO A 123 -15.66 1.35 5.50
N HIS A 124 -14.64 1.50 6.34
CA HIS A 124 -14.63 2.39 7.50
C HIS A 124 -14.17 3.81 7.16
N LEU A 125 -13.58 4.04 5.97
CA LEU A 125 -13.07 5.35 5.57
C LEU A 125 -14.17 6.41 5.52
N ASN A 126 -13.90 7.56 6.12
CA ASN A 126 -14.68 8.77 6.01
C ASN A 126 -14.09 9.65 4.89
N LEU A 127 -14.72 9.63 3.72
CA LEU A 127 -14.28 10.31 2.50
C LEU A 127 -15.31 11.33 2.06
N GLY A 128 -14.88 12.42 1.45
CA GLY A 128 -15.75 13.36 0.74
C GLY A 128 -16.41 12.73 -0.48
N GLY A 129 -17.51 13.33 -0.95
CA GLY A 129 -18.34 12.75 -2.03
C GLY A 129 -17.54 12.48 -3.31
N GLY A 130 -16.60 13.35 -3.71
CA GLY A 130 -15.73 13.16 -4.87
C GLY A 130 -14.88 11.92 -4.76
N GLU A 131 -14.20 11.74 -3.63
CA GLU A 131 -13.35 10.57 -3.37
C GLU A 131 -14.16 9.26 -3.32
N VAL A 132 -15.37 9.29 -2.75
CA VAL A 132 -16.24 8.10 -2.72
C VAL A 132 -16.59 7.66 -4.14
N HIS A 133 -16.94 8.59 -5.04
CA HIS A 133 -17.26 8.27 -6.43
C HIS A 133 -16.03 7.89 -7.25
N GLY A 134 -14.87 8.45 -6.94
CA GLY A 134 -13.59 8.14 -7.57
C GLY A 134 -12.95 6.82 -7.12
N GLY A 135 -13.62 6.02 -6.30
CA GLY A 135 -13.08 4.74 -5.84
C GLY A 135 -12.09 4.85 -4.68
N GLY A 136 -12.05 5.98 -3.98
CA GLY A 136 -11.10 6.27 -2.89
C GLY A 136 -11.01 5.21 -1.78
N ARG A 137 -12.08 4.43 -1.57
CA ARG A 137 -12.08 3.29 -0.61
C ARG A 137 -11.14 2.15 -0.98
N ARG A 138 -10.68 2.08 -2.23
CA ARG A 138 -9.75 1.06 -2.77
C ARG A 138 -8.46 1.69 -3.28
N ASN A 139 -8.32 3.00 -3.14
CA ASN A 139 -7.12 3.71 -3.58
C ASN A 139 -5.95 3.33 -2.67
N SER A 140 -4.91 2.73 -3.25
CA SER A 140 -3.74 2.24 -2.52
C SER A 140 -2.99 3.34 -1.78
N ALA A 141 -2.95 4.57 -2.31
CA ALA A 141 -2.33 5.70 -1.63
C ALA A 141 -3.09 6.06 -0.35
N ILE A 142 -4.43 6.22 -0.44
CA ILE A 142 -5.27 6.52 0.73
C ILE A 142 -5.18 5.39 1.77
N LEU A 143 -5.16 4.13 1.32
CA LEU A 143 -5.07 2.98 2.22
C LEU A 143 -3.73 2.94 2.96
N ALA A 144 -2.63 3.25 2.27
CA ALA A 144 -1.29 3.33 2.89
C ALA A 144 -1.22 4.45 3.93
N ASP A 145 -1.65 5.67 3.56
CA ASP A 145 -1.67 6.82 4.47
C ASP A 145 -2.51 6.54 5.72
N VAL A 146 -3.65 5.84 5.55
CA VAL A 146 -4.53 5.48 6.67
C VAL A 146 -3.92 4.36 7.52
N CYS A 147 -3.18 3.40 6.94
CA CYS A 147 -2.42 2.42 7.71
C CYS A 147 -1.46 3.13 8.68
N GLU A 148 -0.64 4.03 8.15
CA GLU A 148 0.28 4.82 8.97
C GLU A 148 -0.47 5.65 10.03
N ALA A 149 -1.58 6.29 9.64
CA ALA A 149 -2.39 7.06 10.58
C ALA A 149 -2.97 6.21 11.73
N ILE A 150 -3.37 4.96 11.45
CA ILE A 150 -3.82 4.01 12.48
C ILE A 150 -2.67 3.68 13.43
N LEU A 151 -1.46 3.42 12.90
CA LEU A 151 -0.28 3.16 13.73
C LEU A 151 0.07 4.36 14.61
N GLY A 152 -0.01 5.57 14.06
CA GLY A 152 0.14 6.81 14.83
C GLY A 152 -0.93 6.99 15.91
N ALA A 153 -2.17 6.59 15.63
CA ALA A 153 -3.26 6.60 16.59
C ALA A 153 -3.03 5.60 17.72
N VAL A 154 -2.60 4.37 17.43
CA VAL A 154 -2.24 3.35 18.44
C VAL A 154 -1.11 3.85 19.33
N PHE A 155 -0.09 4.49 18.74
CA PHE A 155 1.01 5.07 19.50
C PHE A 155 0.53 6.15 20.48
N LEU A 156 -0.36 7.05 20.07
CA LEU A 156 -0.90 8.09 20.96
C LEU A 156 -1.82 7.52 22.04
N ASP A 157 -2.55 6.47 21.75
CA ASP A 157 -3.49 5.83 22.66
C ASP A 157 -2.80 4.99 23.74
N ALA A 158 -1.76 4.22 23.38
CA ALA A 158 -1.17 3.21 24.25
C ALA A 158 0.37 3.13 24.21
N GLY A 159 1.04 4.08 23.55
CA GLY A 159 2.48 4.18 23.51
C GLY A 159 3.17 3.22 22.55
N TYR A 160 4.53 3.28 22.56
CA TYR A 160 5.38 2.55 21.60
C TYR A 160 5.21 1.03 21.64
N GLY A 161 5.12 0.46 22.84
CA GLY A 161 5.00 -1.00 22.99
C GLY A 161 3.75 -1.57 22.31
N ALA A 162 2.61 -0.87 22.43
CA ALA A 162 1.36 -1.26 21.75
C ALA A 162 1.47 -1.11 20.23
N ALA A 163 2.02 0.01 19.76
CA ALA A 163 2.24 0.25 18.34
C ALA A 163 3.18 -0.80 17.74
N LYS A 164 4.29 -1.12 18.41
CA LYS A 164 5.23 -2.16 17.99
C LYS A 164 4.55 -3.52 17.88
N ALA A 165 3.74 -3.91 18.87
CA ALA A 165 3.04 -5.19 18.83
C ALA A 165 2.04 -5.29 17.65
N VAL A 166 1.37 -4.19 17.29
CA VAL A 166 0.51 -4.13 16.09
C VAL A 166 1.35 -4.24 14.83
N ILE A 167 2.46 -3.51 14.73
CA ILE A 167 3.36 -3.52 13.57
C ILE A 167 3.98 -4.90 13.38
N ASP A 168 4.53 -5.50 14.44
CA ASP A 168 5.16 -6.83 14.38
C ASP A 168 4.19 -7.88 13.83
N ARG A 169 2.93 -7.89 14.28
CA ARG A 169 1.91 -8.81 13.78
C ARG A 169 1.47 -8.50 12.35
N ALA A 170 1.26 -7.22 12.01
CA ALA A 170 0.73 -6.82 10.72
C ALA A 170 1.74 -7.01 9.56
N PHE A 171 3.02 -6.84 9.84
CA PHE A 171 4.11 -6.96 8.86
C PHE A 171 4.87 -8.29 8.95
N GLU A 172 4.42 -9.25 9.78
CA GLU A 172 5.06 -10.56 9.94
C GLU A 172 5.13 -11.33 8.62
N ALA A 173 4.04 -11.36 7.86
CA ALA A 173 4.00 -12.03 6.56
C ALA A 173 4.99 -11.42 5.55
N ASP A 174 5.14 -10.09 5.55
CA ASP A 174 6.10 -9.40 4.70
C ASP A 174 7.54 -9.69 5.13
N ARG A 175 7.82 -9.77 6.43
CA ARG A 175 9.15 -10.15 6.95
C ARG A 175 9.54 -11.57 6.57
N GLN A 176 8.62 -12.52 6.67
CA GLN A 176 8.85 -13.91 6.26
C GLN A 176 9.07 -14.01 4.75
N THR A 177 8.30 -13.26 3.97
CA THR A 177 8.44 -13.21 2.50
C THR A 177 9.73 -12.49 2.09
N GLU A 178 10.24 -11.54 2.87
CA GLU A 178 11.52 -10.88 2.58
C GLU A 178 12.73 -11.75 2.95
N GLY A 179 12.59 -12.66 3.90
CA GLY A 179 13.57 -13.73 4.12
C GLY A 179 13.66 -14.70 2.93
N THR A 180 12.56 -14.84 2.19
CA THR A 180 12.44 -15.66 0.96
C THR A 180 12.37 -14.84 -0.33
N ARG A 181 12.07 -13.53 -0.28
CA ARG A 181 12.23 -12.64 -1.44
C ARG A 181 13.70 -12.53 -1.74
N SER A 182 14.10 -13.35 -2.68
CA SER A 182 15.35 -13.37 -3.37
C SER A 182 15.94 -11.95 -3.42
N ARG A 183 17.14 -11.76 -2.85
CA ARG A 183 18.01 -10.61 -3.13
C ARG A 183 17.86 -10.28 -4.60
N ASP A 184 17.72 -8.99 -4.98
CA ASP A 184 17.74 -8.62 -6.40
C ASP A 184 19.01 -9.21 -7.02
N PRO A 185 18.92 -10.11 -8.01
CA PRO A 185 20.08 -10.81 -8.53
C PRO A 185 21.17 -9.85 -9.03
N LYS A 186 20.80 -8.68 -9.53
CA LYS A 186 21.76 -7.67 -9.99
C LYS A 186 22.52 -7.04 -8.83
N SER A 187 21.84 -6.74 -7.73
CA SER A 187 22.45 -6.21 -6.51
C SER A 187 23.38 -7.25 -5.87
N ALA A 188 22.91 -8.49 -5.74
CA ALA A 188 23.72 -9.58 -5.20
C ALA A 188 24.97 -9.85 -6.05
N LEU A 189 24.85 -9.80 -7.38
CA LEU A 189 26.00 -9.97 -8.29
C LEU A 189 26.99 -8.83 -8.17
N GLN A 190 26.50 -7.60 -7.97
CA GLN A 190 27.35 -6.43 -7.76
C GLN A 190 28.10 -6.53 -6.43
N GLU A 191 27.43 -6.87 -5.34
CA GLU A 191 28.03 -7.06 -4.02
C GLU A 191 29.11 -8.14 -4.04
N TRP A 192 28.82 -9.27 -4.70
CA TRP A 192 29.80 -10.34 -4.87
C TRP A 192 31.02 -9.90 -5.67
N ALA A 193 30.82 -9.22 -6.80
CA ALA A 193 31.95 -8.70 -7.59
C ALA A 193 32.82 -7.72 -6.79
N GLN A 194 32.19 -6.83 -6.02
CA GLN A 194 32.89 -5.88 -5.15
C GLN A 194 33.66 -6.59 -4.03
N ALA A 195 33.09 -7.62 -3.42
CA ALA A 195 33.76 -8.42 -2.40
C ALA A 195 35.02 -9.13 -2.92
N GLN A 196 35.07 -9.44 -4.24
CA GLN A 196 36.25 -9.98 -4.92
C GLN A 196 37.22 -8.89 -5.38
N GLY A 197 36.93 -7.62 -5.17
CA GLY A 197 37.71 -6.50 -5.68
C GLY A 197 37.61 -6.28 -7.18
N TRP A 198 36.55 -6.82 -7.83
CA TRP A 198 36.32 -6.69 -9.27
C TRP A 198 35.47 -5.47 -9.61
N PRO A 199 35.56 -4.98 -10.87
CA PRO A 199 34.67 -3.93 -11.36
C PRO A 199 33.18 -4.34 -11.29
N THR A 200 32.30 -3.33 -11.23
CA THR A 200 30.85 -3.51 -11.30
C THR A 200 30.45 -4.36 -12.52
N PRO A 201 29.52 -5.32 -12.37
CA PRO A 201 29.04 -6.15 -13.48
C PRO A 201 28.51 -5.32 -14.67
N ALA A 202 28.88 -5.70 -15.89
CA ALA A 202 28.38 -5.08 -17.11
C ALA A 202 27.28 -5.96 -17.74
N TYR A 203 26.21 -5.32 -18.22
CA TYR A 203 25.10 -6.01 -18.89
C TYR A 203 25.08 -5.65 -20.37
N VAL A 204 25.24 -6.64 -21.24
CA VAL A 204 25.35 -6.45 -22.69
C VAL A 204 24.18 -7.15 -23.37
N VAL A 205 23.39 -6.37 -24.14
CA VAL A 205 22.35 -6.96 -25.01
C VAL A 205 23.05 -7.63 -26.18
N VAL A 206 22.97 -8.95 -26.25
CA VAL A 206 23.57 -9.73 -27.35
C VAL A 206 22.58 -10.02 -28.46
N GLU A 207 21.26 -10.01 -28.16
CA GLU A 207 20.24 -10.25 -29.13
C GLU A 207 18.92 -9.57 -28.74
N ARG A 208 18.19 -9.06 -29.73
CA ARG A 208 16.78 -8.64 -29.60
C ARG A 208 15.99 -9.35 -30.68
N ALA A 209 15.02 -10.15 -30.30
CA ALA A 209 14.12 -10.92 -31.17
C ALA A 209 12.65 -10.58 -30.86
N GLY A 210 11.75 -11.05 -31.72
CA GLY A 210 10.30 -10.87 -31.54
C GLY A 210 9.76 -9.55 -32.10
N PRO A 211 8.43 -9.44 -32.22
CA PRO A 211 7.76 -8.24 -32.69
C PRO A 211 7.81 -7.10 -31.64
N ASP A 212 7.61 -5.85 -32.06
CA ASP A 212 7.73 -4.69 -31.18
C ASP A 212 6.75 -4.71 -29.98
N HIS A 213 5.61 -5.36 -30.11
CA HIS A 213 4.63 -5.52 -29.02
C HIS A 213 4.91 -6.71 -28.08
N ALA A 214 5.87 -7.58 -28.42
CA ALA A 214 6.32 -8.71 -27.62
C ALA A 214 7.83 -8.96 -27.84
N PRO A 215 8.70 -7.98 -27.48
CA PRO A 215 10.14 -8.12 -27.68
C PRO A 215 10.73 -9.16 -26.74
N GLN A 216 11.75 -9.85 -27.17
CA GLN A 216 12.55 -10.75 -26.37
C GLN A 216 14.00 -10.28 -26.40
N PHE A 217 14.59 -10.09 -25.22
CA PHE A 217 15.97 -9.65 -25.05
C PHE A 217 16.81 -10.80 -24.53
N ARG A 218 17.98 -11.02 -25.15
CA ARG A 218 19.03 -11.88 -24.61
C ARG A 218 20.18 -11.01 -24.14
N ILE A 219 20.53 -11.14 -22.87
CA ILE A 219 21.53 -10.30 -22.20
C ILE A 219 22.58 -11.18 -21.55
N GLU A 220 23.84 -10.74 -21.62
CA GLU A 220 24.96 -11.28 -20.87
C GLU A 220 25.28 -10.38 -19.66
N ALA A 221 25.33 -10.98 -18.46
CA ALA A 221 25.94 -10.38 -17.30
C ALA A 221 27.42 -10.76 -17.24
N ARG A 222 28.29 -9.79 -17.38
CA ARG A 222 29.75 -9.98 -17.44
C ARG A 222 30.40 -9.50 -16.17
N VAL A 223 31.17 -10.35 -15.52
CA VAL A 223 32.02 -10.07 -14.36
C VAL A 223 33.43 -10.53 -14.67
N SER A 224 34.42 -9.81 -14.21
CA SER A 224 35.85 -10.14 -14.41
C SER A 224 36.18 -11.52 -13.85
N GLY A 225 36.93 -12.31 -14.59
CA GLY A 225 37.45 -13.61 -14.13
C GLY A 225 36.46 -14.78 -14.22
N VAL A 226 35.21 -14.56 -14.58
CA VAL A 226 34.20 -15.62 -14.72
C VAL A 226 33.49 -15.56 -16.09
N ALA A 227 32.95 -16.71 -16.54
CA ALA A 227 32.18 -16.76 -17.76
C ALA A 227 30.87 -15.94 -17.60
N PRO A 228 30.37 -15.29 -18.68
CA PRO A 228 29.13 -14.51 -18.60
C PRO A 228 27.92 -15.35 -18.19
N GLY A 229 27.03 -14.76 -17.39
CA GLY A 229 25.69 -15.29 -17.18
C GLY A 229 24.76 -14.86 -18.30
N ILE A 230 23.89 -15.74 -18.80
CA ILE A 230 22.95 -15.46 -19.90
C ILE A 230 21.53 -15.41 -19.36
N GLY A 231 20.80 -14.34 -19.70
CA GLY A 231 19.39 -14.20 -19.36
C GLY A 231 18.54 -13.81 -20.56
N ILE A 232 17.30 -14.31 -20.60
CA ILE A 232 16.30 -14.00 -21.61
C ILE A 232 15.07 -13.45 -20.90
N GLY A 233 14.45 -12.40 -21.47
CA GLY A 233 13.24 -11.81 -20.89
C GLY A 233 12.50 -10.89 -21.86
N GLY A 234 11.21 -10.68 -21.60
CA GLY A 234 10.35 -9.78 -22.37
C GLY A 234 10.67 -8.28 -22.19
N SER A 235 11.57 -7.95 -21.29
CA SER A 235 12.12 -6.59 -21.12
C SER A 235 13.62 -6.68 -20.81
N LYS A 236 14.36 -5.61 -21.09
CA LYS A 236 15.80 -5.53 -20.76
C LYS A 236 16.03 -5.80 -19.27
N ARG A 237 15.23 -5.16 -18.39
CA ARG A 237 15.35 -5.34 -16.94
C ARG A 237 15.17 -6.80 -16.52
N LEU A 238 14.16 -7.49 -17.05
CA LEU A 238 13.92 -8.90 -16.75
C LEU A 238 15.08 -9.78 -17.23
N ALA A 239 15.56 -9.56 -18.45
CA ALA A 239 16.68 -10.31 -19.02
C ALA A 239 17.99 -10.07 -18.22
N GLU A 240 18.25 -8.84 -17.74
CA GLU A 240 19.40 -8.51 -16.90
C GLU A 240 19.33 -9.24 -15.55
N GLN A 241 18.15 -9.25 -14.90
CA GLN A 241 17.93 -9.98 -13.64
C GLN A 241 18.14 -11.49 -13.84
N THR A 242 17.59 -12.05 -14.91
CA THR A 242 17.77 -13.47 -15.25
C THR A 242 19.25 -13.80 -15.52
N ALA A 243 20.00 -12.93 -16.22
CA ALA A 243 21.41 -13.12 -16.49
C ALA A 243 22.26 -13.09 -15.22
N ALA A 244 21.98 -12.13 -14.31
CA ALA A 244 22.65 -12.04 -13.03
C ALA A 244 22.38 -13.28 -12.16
N ARG A 245 21.13 -13.72 -12.10
CA ARG A 245 20.71 -14.91 -11.37
C ARG A 245 21.40 -16.17 -11.87
N ALA A 246 21.41 -16.39 -13.18
CA ALA A 246 22.07 -17.55 -13.80
C ALA A 246 23.59 -17.60 -13.50
N LEU A 247 24.24 -16.44 -13.39
CA LEU A 247 25.63 -16.37 -13.01
C LEU A 247 25.82 -16.74 -11.54
N LEU A 248 25.03 -16.17 -10.64
CA LEU A 248 25.10 -16.45 -9.20
C LEU A 248 24.79 -17.90 -8.87
N GLU A 249 23.81 -18.52 -9.54
CA GLU A 249 23.45 -19.94 -9.39
C GLU A 249 24.63 -20.84 -9.81
N ARG A 250 25.24 -20.55 -10.95
CA ARG A 250 26.40 -21.29 -11.43
C ARG A 250 27.62 -21.20 -10.49
N GLU A 251 27.85 -20.05 -9.90
CA GLU A 251 28.96 -19.86 -8.92
C GLU A 251 28.60 -20.37 -7.51
N GLY A 252 27.40 -20.98 -7.32
CA GLY A 252 26.97 -21.52 -6.03
C GLY A 252 26.63 -20.48 -4.97
N LEU A 253 26.39 -19.23 -5.41
CA LEU A 253 26.10 -18.08 -4.54
C LEU A 253 24.60 -17.83 -4.38
N TRP A 254 23.81 -18.56 -5.12
CA TRP A 254 22.36 -18.48 -5.16
C TRP A 254 21.75 -19.87 -5.11
N THR A 255 21.05 -20.18 -4.03
CA THR A 255 20.23 -21.39 -3.94
C THR A 255 18.84 -21.02 -4.45
N GLY A 256 18.47 -21.52 -5.63
CA GLY A 256 17.21 -21.16 -6.26
C GLY A 256 16.00 -21.58 -5.43
N ASP A 257 15.15 -20.61 -5.09
CA ASP A 257 13.74 -20.90 -4.90
C ASP A 257 13.16 -21.09 -6.29
N GLU A 258 12.69 -22.29 -6.59
CA GLU A 258 11.92 -22.55 -7.79
C GLU A 258 10.70 -21.64 -7.87
N PRO A 259 10.45 -20.95 -9.00
CA PRO A 259 9.16 -20.28 -9.17
C PRO A 259 8.09 -21.36 -9.17
N GLY A 260 7.21 -21.32 -8.18
CA GLY A 260 6.06 -22.20 -8.11
C GLY A 260 5.39 -22.28 -9.47
N GLU A 261 5.35 -23.48 -10.00
CA GLU A 261 4.63 -23.90 -11.19
C GLU A 261 3.18 -23.45 -11.02
N GLN A 262 2.79 -22.40 -11.75
CA GLN A 262 1.38 -22.08 -11.89
C GLN A 262 0.78 -23.19 -12.77
N ALA A 263 0.14 -24.14 -12.09
CA ALA A 263 -0.74 -25.10 -12.72
C ALA A 263 -1.89 -24.35 -13.44
N GLU A 264 -2.18 -24.85 -14.64
CA GLU A 264 -3.21 -24.45 -15.60
C GLU A 264 -4.57 -24.09 -15.01
#